data_5a1988907db38966e9abe540c929378f
#
_entry.id   5a1988907db38966e9abe540c929378f
#
_cell.length_a   1.000
_cell.length_b   1.000
_cell.length_c   1.000
_cell.angle_alpha   90.00
_cell.angle_beta   90.00
_cell.angle_gamma   90.00
#
_symmetry.space_group_name_H-M   'P 1'
#
loop_
_entity.id
_entity.type
_entity.pdbx_description
1 polymer ?
#
loop_
_entity_poly.entity_id
_entity_poly.type
_entity_poly.pdbx_seq_one_letter_code
_entity_poly.pdbx_strand_id
1 'polypeptide(L)'
;MRSRYGKAKATSKPRARSKSTSAAASPALRRPFRGSYFKTPKCILLGGLILRPPNASERVVKTTKKKMRRPSAKSSPTPRKRKKRNAHMLGVPAVTIAVAAASLALPTTMFIAMPQTITVGSFFTGMAGCHFSCQDIPGRDFATAFWVEKESVARKFLNANLNVQGFHDVCDPSFLADAPHTDFVIGGFPCQTFSQNGRKAGIDDPRGVLVVFLLIYVRRSLPRMVLLENVKNLMMAHMETLIDILTILKGIKDPETLQPAYFVSFRVLNSMTHGGIPHHRERVYIVAIRKLRRAIRFVWPGPIPCCSPASLLDRDRVKLSSYDVLLNNMPKGKTAQNNVRRAIEQVRSVAQSEGKHEMHYLPIVDLHSSALNMSLEYLPCLTEARGRARAFWSLAHGGPLSTRELLRFQAFPTDLAINVSAQQIGGMLGNAFTCSVVRRIVEQMVRAAEGRT
;
A
#
# COMPACT_ATOMS: atom_id res chain seq x y z
N MET A 1 -48.88 -33.53 -49.37
CA MET A 1 -48.01 -34.50 -50.10
C MET A 1 -46.92 -34.88 -49.11
N ARG A 2 -47.01 -36.02 -48.46
CA ARG A 2 -46.30 -37.31 -48.67
C ARG A 2 -44.78 -37.10 -48.78
N SER A 3 -43.85 -37.70 -47.99
CA SER A 3 -43.79 -39.06 -47.40
C SER A 3 -42.48 -39.12 -46.60
N ARG A 4 -42.49 -39.59 -45.33
CA ARG A 4 -42.14 -40.94 -44.86
C ARG A 4 -40.73 -41.44 -45.16
N TYR A 5 -40.04 -41.86 -44.17
CA TYR A 5 -39.49 -43.06 -43.50
C TYR A 5 -37.97 -42.88 -43.30
N GLY A 6 -37.30 -43.41 -42.29
CA GLY A 6 -37.57 -44.47 -41.35
C GLY A 6 -36.43 -44.72 -40.40
N LYS A 7 -36.75 -45.45 -39.37
CA LYS A 7 -35.98 -45.93 -38.24
C LYS A 7 -34.80 -46.88 -38.62
N ALA A 8 -33.75 -46.90 -37.77
CA ALA A 8 -33.25 -48.18 -37.27
C ALA A 8 -32.48 -48.02 -35.95
N LYS A 9 -32.86 -48.87 -34.99
CA LYS A 9 -32.23 -49.17 -33.68
C LYS A 9 -31.17 -50.26 -33.85
N ALA A 10 -30.13 -50.29 -32.96
CA ALA A 10 -29.58 -51.50 -32.33
C ALA A 10 -28.53 -51.02 -31.31
N THR A 11 -28.71 -51.10 -30.04
CA THR A 11 -28.57 -52.16 -29.01
C THR A 11 -27.28 -52.96 -29.09
N SER A 12 -26.37 -52.79 -28.04
CA SER A 12 -26.00 -53.85 -27.11
C SER A 12 -24.84 -53.47 -26.20
N LYS A 13 -25.06 -53.67 -24.92
CA LYS A 13 -24.07 -53.91 -23.82
C LYS A 13 -23.75 -55.40 -23.81
N PRO A 14 -22.96 -55.96 -22.84
CA PRO A 14 -21.78 -55.60 -22.10
C PRO A 14 -20.74 -56.74 -22.00
N ARG A 15 -19.62 -56.61 -21.29
CA ARG A 15 -18.86 -57.60 -20.46
C ARG A 15 -17.45 -57.10 -20.22
N ALA A 16 -16.95 -57.09 -19.09
CA ALA A 16 -16.72 -57.85 -17.85
C ALA A 16 -15.22 -58.09 -17.64
N ARG A 17 -14.77 -57.64 -16.47
CA ARG A 17 -13.70 -58.14 -15.57
C ARG A 17 -12.67 -59.13 -16.09
N SER A 18 -11.37 -58.79 -15.82
CA SER A 18 -10.48 -59.76 -15.23
C SER A 18 -9.47 -59.11 -14.27
N LYS A 19 -9.37 -59.66 -13.08
CA LYS A 19 -8.34 -59.45 -12.03
C LYS A 19 -7.15 -60.39 -12.31
N SER A 20 -5.93 -59.93 -12.08
CA SER A 20 -4.79 -60.75 -11.57
C SER A 20 -3.73 -59.74 -11.11
N THR A 21 -3.44 -59.66 -9.83
CA THR A 21 -2.55 -60.31 -8.89
C THR A 21 -1.06 -59.98 -9.04
N SER A 22 -0.60 -59.29 -8.01
CA SER A 22 0.67 -59.37 -7.30
C SER A 22 2.00 -59.42 -8.02
N ALA A 23 2.89 -58.49 -7.66
CA ALA A 23 4.25 -58.82 -7.24
C ALA A 23 4.97 -57.65 -6.63
N ALA A 24 5.37 -57.83 -5.37
CA ALA A 24 6.65 -57.55 -4.76
C ALA A 24 7.25 -56.13 -4.79
N ALA A 25 7.36 -55.58 -3.59
CA ALA A 25 8.17 -54.44 -3.19
C ALA A 25 9.67 -54.73 -3.29
N SER A 26 10.45 -53.72 -3.68
CA SER A 26 11.85 -53.57 -3.35
C SER A 26 12.18 -52.13 -2.98
N PRO A 27 13.02 -51.85 -1.99
CA PRO A 27 13.16 -50.55 -1.38
C PRO A 27 14.11 -49.63 -2.15
N ALA A 28 13.63 -48.47 -2.58
CA ALA A 28 14.45 -47.42 -3.15
C ALA A 28 15.20 -46.66 -2.04
N LEU A 29 16.51 -46.71 -2.12
CA LEU A 29 17.51 -45.97 -1.37
C LEU A 29 17.16 -44.49 -1.16
N ARG A 30 17.03 -44.10 0.09
CA ARG A 30 17.08 -42.71 0.54
C ARG A 30 18.47 -42.15 0.30
N ARG A 31 18.61 -41.24 -0.68
CA ARG A 31 19.79 -40.38 -0.78
C ARG A 31 19.67 -39.24 0.25
N PRO A 32 20.72 -38.89 1.00
CA PRO A 32 20.67 -37.77 1.92
C PRO A 32 20.66 -36.45 1.15
N PHE A 33 19.74 -35.57 1.52
CA PHE A 33 19.71 -34.17 1.10
C PHE A 33 21.02 -33.52 1.61
N ARG A 34 21.91 -33.17 0.68
CA ARG A 34 23.03 -32.28 0.96
C ARG A 34 22.43 -30.88 1.21
N GLY A 35 22.51 -30.44 2.46
CA GLY A 35 22.21 -29.09 2.87
C GLY A 35 23.12 -28.11 2.15
N SER A 36 22.55 -27.27 1.33
CA SER A 36 23.21 -26.06 0.86
C SER A 36 23.32 -25.10 2.05
N TYR A 37 24.54 -24.87 2.50
CA TYR A 37 24.86 -23.83 3.47
C TYR A 37 24.40 -22.48 2.91
N PHE A 38 23.31 -21.93 3.44
CA PHE A 38 23.01 -20.52 3.32
C PHE A 38 24.06 -19.77 4.11
N LYS A 39 24.99 -19.12 3.39
CA LYS A 39 25.88 -18.14 3.97
C LYS A 39 25.01 -17.04 4.57
N THR A 40 25.16 -16.82 5.87
CA THR A 40 24.62 -15.64 6.57
C THR A 40 24.93 -14.38 5.78
N PRO A 41 23.96 -13.47 5.56
CA PRO A 41 24.22 -12.21 4.88
C PRO A 41 25.25 -11.43 5.66
N LYS A 42 26.39 -11.14 5.03
CA LYS A 42 27.35 -10.18 5.54
C LYS A 42 26.65 -8.82 5.64
N CYS A 43 26.88 -8.11 6.76
CA CYS A 43 26.40 -6.74 6.96
C CYS A 43 26.60 -5.91 5.70
N ILE A 44 25.52 -5.37 5.14
CA ILE A 44 25.58 -4.43 4.03
C ILE A 44 25.92 -3.06 4.63
N LEU A 45 27.15 -2.61 4.40
CA LEU A 45 27.60 -1.26 4.77
C LEU A 45 26.98 -0.26 3.81
N LEU A 46 25.90 0.40 4.24
CA LEU A 46 25.30 1.53 3.54
C LEU A 46 25.87 2.82 4.13
N GLY A 47 26.98 3.32 3.58
CA GLY A 47 27.47 4.69 3.80
C GLY A 47 27.25 5.27 5.20
N GLY A 48 27.81 4.65 6.25
CA GLY A 48 27.74 5.12 7.63
C GLY A 48 26.52 4.67 8.46
N LEU A 49 25.59 3.92 7.90
CA LEU A 49 24.48 3.30 8.65
C LEU A 49 24.79 1.81 8.85
N ILE A 50 25.15 1.42 10.07
CA ILE A 50 25.33 0.00 10.43
C ILE A 50 23.96 -0.53 10.84
N LEU A 51 23.30 -1.27 9.95
CA LEU A 51 22.15 -2.09 10.31
C LEU A 51 22.70 -3.38 10.97
N ARG A 52 22.67 -3.45 12.29
CA ARG A 52 22.95 -4.72 13.02
C ARG A 52 21.72 -5.61 12.93
N PRO A 53 21.87 -6.89 12.58
CA PRO A 53 20.77 -7.84 12.77
C PRO A 53 20.48 -7.95 14.28
N PRO A 54 19.21 -8.12 14.70
CA PRO A 54 18.88 -8.32 16.09
C PRO A 54 19.55 -9.62 16.59
N ASN A 55 20.24 -9.51 17.74
CA ASN A 55 20.88 -10.63 18.40
C ASN A 55 19.82 -11.69 18.80
N ALA A 56 20.03 -12.89 18.33
CA ALA A 56 19.39 -14.08 18.91
C ALA A 56 19.97 -14.30 20.31
N SER A 57 19.08 -14.48 21.28
CA SER A 57 19.31 -14.89 22.67
C SER A 57 19.61 -13.79 23.71
N GLU A 58 18.53 -13.27 24.31
CA GLU A 58 18.49 -13.05 25.75
C GLU A 58 17.32 -13.83 26.34
N ARG A 59 17.67 -14.86 27.10
CA ARG A 59 16.75 -15.67 27.90
C ARG A 59 16.22 -14.80 29.05
N VAL A 60 14.91 -14.56 29.05
CA VAL A 60 14.20 -13.97 30.17
C VAL A 60 14.23 -14.93 31.36
N VAL A 61 15.02 -14.60 32.39
CA VAL A 61 14.91 -15.20 33.71
C VAL A 61 13.75 -14.55 34.44
N LYS A 62 12.71 -15.33 34.68
CA LYS A 62 11.61 -14.95 35.59
C LYS A 62 12.15 -14.94 37.02
N THR A 63 12.21 -13.76 37.64
CA THR A 63 12.36 -13.66 39.11
C THR A 63 11.04 -13.20 39.73
N THR A 64 10.61 -14.02 40.63
CA THR A 64 9.42 -13.93 41.48
C THR A 64 9.42 -12.68 42.37
N LYS A 65 8.26 -12.07 42.49
CA LYS A 65 7.95 -11.00 43.45
C LYS A 65 8.14 -11.49 44.89
N LYS A 66 8.96 -10.80 45.70
CA LYS A 66 8.91 -10.81 47.16
C LYS A 66 8.72 -9.42 47.67
N LYS A 67 7.60 -9.23 48.40
CA LYS A 67 7.26 -8.03 49.14
C LYS A 67 8.27 -7.83 50.27
N MET A 68 8.81 -6.61 50.47
CA MET A 68 9.21 -6.15 51.81
C MET A 68 9.21 -4.61 51.92
N ARG A 69 8.52 -4.14 52.88
CA ARG A 69 8.48 -3.01 53.80
C ARG A 69 9.46 -1.83 53.62
N ARG A 70 8.87 -0.64 53.74
CA ARG A 70 9.54 0.64 54.03
C ARG A 70 10.20 0.64 55.39
N PRO A 71 11.28 1.42 55.59
CA PRO A 71 11.30 2.38 56.69
C PRO A 71 11.76 3.80 56.32
N SER A 72 11.26 4.67 57.11
CA SER A 72 11.36 6.05 57.49
C SER A 72 12.62 6.88 57.22
N ALA A 73 12.34 8.18 57.11
CA ALA A 73 13.18 9.34 56.92
C ALA A 73 14.30 9.56 57.94
N LYS A 74 15.42 10.18 57.51
CA LYS A 74 16.17 11.17 58.33
C LYS A 74 17.07 12.07 57.44
N SER A 75 16.83 13.37 57.65
CA SER A 75 17.73 14.53 57.75
C SER A 75 18.87 14.82 56.76
N SER A 76 18.78 16.02 56.21
CA SER A 76 19.80 16.82 55.49
C SER A 76 21.01 17.21 56.34
N PRO A 77 22.11 17.57 55.69
CA PRO A 77 22.84 18.75 56.11
C PRO A 77 23.22 19.72 54.97
N THR A 78 23.29 20.97 55.39
CA THR A 78 23.57 22.25 54.79
C THR A 78 24.95 22.44 54.12
N PRO A 79 25.13 23.50 53.30
CA PRO A 79 26.24 23.63 52.34
C PRO A 79 27.47 24.35 52.93
N ARG A 80 28.64 23.87 52.55
CA ARG A 80 29.94 24.51 52.85
C ARG A 80 30.31 25.50 51.74
N LYS A 81 30.51 26.77 52.15
CA LYS A 81 31.16 27.87 51.41
C LYS A 81 32.58 27.50 51.01
N ARG A 82 32.99 27.79 49.77
CA ARG A 82 34.38 27.73 49.29
C ARG A 82 34.83 29.13 48.80
N LYS A 83 35.95 29.56 49.35
CA LYS A 83 36.62 30.85 49.22
C LYS A 83 37.04 31.17 47.79
N LYS A 84 36.89 32.46 47.45
CA LYS A 84 37.56 33.12 46.29
C LYS A 84 39.06 33.13 46.48
N ARG A 85 39.81 32.78 45.42
CA ARG A 85 41.22 33.16 45.25
C ARG A 85 41.34 34.10 44.06
N ASN A 86 41.85 35.28 44.28
CA ASN A 86 42.26 36.26 43.30
C ASN A 86 43.52 35.74 42.59
N ALA A 87 43.58 35.90 41.30
CA ALA A 87 44.83 35.82 40.51
C ALA A 87 44.91 37.04 39.59
N HIS A 88 46.06 37.64 39.64
CA HIS A 88 46.47 38.89 39.03
C HIS A 88 46.34 38.95 37.49
N MET A 89 45.97 40.12 37.04
CA MET A 89 46.04 40.57 35.64
C MET A 89 47.49 40.67 35.16
N LEU A 90 47.78 40.13 34.00
CA LEU A 90 48.86 40.58 33.11
C LEU A 90 48.23 41.01 31.81
N GLY A 91 48.42 42.27 31.49
CA GLY A 91 47.87 42.93 30.33
C GLY A 91 48.54 42.47 29.02
N VAL A 92 47.68 42.28 28.01
CA VAL A 92 48.08 42.13 26.61
C VAL A 92 47.40 43.26 25.83
N PRO A 93 48.11 43.98 24.94
CA PRO A 93 47.55 45.15 24.28
C PRO A 93 46.49 44.75 23.26
N ALA A 94 45.39 45.50 23.26
CA ALA A 94 44.32 45.39 22.29
C ALA A 94 44.82 45.78 20.86
N VAL A 95 44.90 44.79 19.98
CA VAL A 95 44.99 45.04 18.56
C VAL A 95 43.59 45.21 18.03
N THR A 96 43.22 46.44 17.72
CA THR A 96 41.92 46.78 17.07
C THR A 96 42.03 46.35 15.60
N ILE A 97 41.46 45.17 15.25
CA ILE A 97 41.24 44.78 13.86
C ILE A 97 39.92 45.41 13.45
N ALA A 98 40.00 46.48 12.65
CA ALA A 98 38.84 47.00 11.94
C ALA A 98 38.43 45.99 10.89
N VAL A 99 37.41 45.19 11.20
CA VAL A 99 36.71 44.34 10.23
C VAL A 99 35.82 45.27 9.41
N ALA A 100 36.28 45.65 8.22
CA ALA A 100 35.42 46.26 7.22
C ALA A 100 34.25 45.30 6.94
N ALA A 101 33.06 45.67 7.36
CA ALA A 101 31.84 44.98 6.99
C ALA A 101 31.59 45.19 5.49
N ALA A 102 32.27 44.38 4.67
CA ALA A 102 31.80 44.15 3.31
C ALA A 102 30.49 43.43 3.40
N SER A 103 29.40 44.15 3.17
CA SER A 103 28.08 43.60 2.95
C SER A 103 28.17 42.74 1.69
N LEU A 104 28.55 41.46 1.86
CA LEU A 104 28.34 40.43 0.87
C LEU A 104 26.81 40.24 0.81
N ALA A 105 26.17 40.93 -0.14
CA ALA A 105 24.86 40.58 -0.60
C ALA A 105 24.91 39.11 -0.99
N LEU A 106 24.37 38.25 -0.11
CA LEU A 106 24.20 36.83 -0.42
C LEU A 106 23.48 36.77 -1.76
N PRO A 107 23.96 36.01 -2.74
CA PRO A 107 23.27 35.90 -4.02
C PRO A 107 21.82 35.48 -3.71
N THR A 108 20.89 36.24 -4.26
CA THR A 108 19.45 35.97 -4.24
C THR A 108 19.30 34.47 -4.51
N THR A 109 18.87 33.69 -3.51
CA THR A 109 18.75 32.25 -3.60
C THR A 109 17.83 31.95 -4.76
N MET A 110 18.36 31.51 -5.89
CA MET A 110 17.58 31.02 -7.01
C MET A 110 16.75 29.84 -6.47
N PHE A 111 15.47 30.07 -6.25
CA PHE A 111 14.54 29.00 -5.95
C PHE A 111 14.56 28.04 -7.14
N ILE A 112 14.96 26.81 -6.91
CA ILE A 112 14.86 25.77 -7.94
C ILE A 112 13.37 25.49 -8.10
N ALA A 113 12.75 26.10 -9.10
CA ALA A 113 11.33 25.92 -9.41
C ALA A 113 11.03 24.45 -9.72
N MET A 114 9.80 24.03 -9.46
CA MET A 114 9.31 22.74 -9.95
C MET A 114 9.31 22.74 -11.47
N PRO A 115 9.76 21.66 -12.14
CA PRO A 115 9.68 21.56 -13.60
C PRO A 115 8.21 21.54 -14.06
N GLN A 116 7.94 22.00 -15.28
CA GLN A 116 6.61 21.93 -15.87
C GLN A 116 6.15 20.46 -15.97
N THR A 117 7.00 19.60 -16.48
CA THR A 117 6.78 18.14 -16.52
C THR A 117 7.55 17.47 -15.37
N ILE A 118 6.84 16.80 -14.47
CA ILE A 118 7.40 16.08 -13.34
C ILE A 118 7.64 14.63 -13.74
N THR A 119 8.88 14.18 -13.70
CA THR A 119 9.24 12.78 -13.99
C THR A 119 8.93 11.88 -12.81
N VAL A 120 8.31 10.70 -13.06
CA VAL A 120 7.83 9.77 -12.03
C VAL A 120 8.55 8.44 -12.14
N GLY A 121 9.16 7.99 -11.04
CA GLY A 121 9.62 6.62 -10.84
C GLY A 121 8.61 5.83 -10.00
N SER A 122 8.06 4.76 -10.57
CA SER A 122 7.02 3.96 -9.95
C SER A 122 7.56 2.63 -9.45
N PHE A 123 7.36 2.35 -8.16
CA PHE A 123 7.81 1.14 -7.48
C PHE A 123 6.64 0.25 -7.08
N PHE A 124 6.79 -1.07 -7.28
CA PHE A 124 5.73 -2.03 -7.00
C PHE A 124 4.45 -1.63 -7.72
N THR A 125 4.58 -1.40 -9.00
CA THR A 125 3.68 -0.56 -9.81
C THR A 125 2.28 -1.14 -9.96
N GLY A 126 2.14 -2.47 -9.90
CA GLY A 126 0.84 -3.14 -9.98
C GLY A 126 0.06 -2.76 -11.24
N MET A 127 -1.04 -2.05 -11.07
CA MET A 127 -1.91 -1.55 -12.13
C MET A 127 -1.62 -0.10 -12.55
N ALA A 128 -0.40 0.40 -12.35
CA ALA A 128 -0.07 1.79 -12.67
C ALA A 128 -0.95 2.84 -11.93
N GLY A 129 -1.43 2.54 -10.73
CA GLY A 129 -2.25 3.47 -9.97
C GLY A 129 -1.56 4.83 -9.75
N CYS A 130 -0.24 4.85 -9.68
CA CYS A 130 0.57 6.07 -9.64
C CYS A 130 0.40 6.92 -10.91
N HIS A 131 0.49 6.31 -12.10
CA HIS A 131 0.34 6.98 -13.38
C HIS A 131 -1.06 7.61 -13.49
N PHE A 132 -2.11 6.81 -13.31
CA PHE A 132 -3.50 7.29 -13.42
C PHE A 132 -3.89 8.28 -12.32
N SER A 133 -3.24 8.26 -11.16
CA SER A 133 -3.46 9.26 -10.11
C SER A 133 -2.87 10.62 -10.44
N CYS A 134 -1.82 10.66 -11.25
CA CYS A 134 -1.12 11.90 -11.60
C CYS A 134 -1.65 12.56 -12.87
N GLN A 135 -2.53 11.90 -13.62
CA GLN A 135 -3.23 12.51 -14.75
C GLN A 135 -4.17 13.63 -14.24
N ASP A 136 -4.34 14.67 -15.04
CA ASP A 136 -5.26 15.79 -14.76
C ASP A 136 -4.96 16.56 -13.45
N ILE A 137 -3.72 16.60 -13.00
CA ILE A 137 -3.33 17.50 -11.90
C ILE A 137 -3.13 18.91 -12.48
N PRO A 138 -3.92 19.91 -12.03
CA PRO A 138 -3.91 21.24 -12.63
C PRO A 138 -2.52 21.90 -12.59
N GLY A 139 -2.09 22.42 -13.74
CA GLY A 139 -0.88 23.23 -13.88
C GLY A 139 0.43 22.46 -13.89
N ARG A 140 0.39 21.13 -13.97
CA ARG A 140 1.59 20.28 -14.09
C ARG A 140 1.31 19.05 -14.94
N ASP A 141 2.31 18.68 -15.73
CA ASP A 141 2.34 17.41 -16.45
C ASP A 141 3.15 16.39 -15.66
N PHE A 142 2.75 15.12 -15.73
CA PHE A 142 3.45 14.02 -15.11
C PHE A 142 3.82 12.97 -16.16
N ALA A 143 5.11 12.68 -16.25
CA ALA A 143 5.64 11.67 -17.15
C ALA A 143 6.23 10.50 -16.37
N THR A 144 5.65 9.30 -16.48
CA THR A 144 6.26 8.10 -15.91
C THR A 144 7.55 7.82 -16.65
N ALA A 145 8.70 7.92 -15.96
CA ALA A 145 10.02 7.66 -16.53
C ALA A 145 10.36 6.17 -16.51
N PHE A 146 9.93 5.46 -15.46
CA PHE A 146 10.08 4.01 -15.36
C PHE A 146 9.05 3.41 -14.39
N TRP A 147 8.84 2.11 -14.52
CA TRP A 147 8.15 1.29 -13.53
C TRP A 147 8.98 0.07 -13.15
N VAL A 148 8.84 -0.41 -11.90
CA VAL A 148 9.41 -1.67 -11.44
C VAL A 148 8.34 -2.56 -10.83
N GLU A 149 8.20 -3.80 -11.37
CA GLU A 149 7.15 -4.73 -10.99
C GLU A 149 7.60 -6.18 -11.18
N LYS A 150 7.48 -6.99 -10.13
CA LYS A 150 7.92 -8.38 -10.14
C LYS A 150 6.90 -9.35 -10.74
N GLU A 151 5.61 -9.07 -10.52
CA GLU A 151 4.53 -9.95 -10.95
C GLU A 151 4.31 -9.91 -12.47
N SER A 152 4.48 -11.06 -13.14
CA SER A 152 4.40 -11.15 -14.60
C SER A 152 3.03 -10.74 -15.16
N VAL A 153 1.94 -11.00 -14.42
CA VAL A 153 0.58 -10.60 -14.80
C VAL A 153 0.45 -9.08 -14.79
N ALA A 154 0.98 -8.41 -13.76
CA ALA A 154 0.98 -6.95 -13.67
C ALA A 154 1.85 -6.34 -14.78
N ARG A 155 3.05 -6.90 -15.06
CA ARG A 155 3.89 -6.44 -16.19
C ARG A 155 3.18 -6.55 -17.54
N LYS A 156 2.42 -7.65 -17.77
CA LYS A 156 1.62 -7.79 -18.99
C LYS A 156 0.60 -6.64 -19.12
N PHE A 157 -0.08 -6.29 -18.03
CA PHE A 157 -1.00 -5.16 -18.00
C PHE A 157 -0.28 -3.82 -18.22
N LEU A 158 0.86 -3.59 -17.54
CA LEU A 158 1.66 -2.38 -17.67
C LEU A 158 2.12 -2.14 -19.11
N ASN A 159 2.66 -3.16 -19.78
CA ASN A 159 3.11 -3.07 -21.17
C ASN A 159 1.98 -2.78 -22.16
N ALA A 160 0.73 -3.09 -21.83
CA ALA A 160 -0.41 -2.77 -22.68
C ALA A 160 -0.95 -1.35 -22.48
N ASN A 161 -0.62 -0.73 -21.34
CA ASN A 161 -1.18 0.57 -20.96
C ASN A 161 -0.12 1.68 -20.84
N LEU A 162 1.16 1.33 -20.73
CA LEU A 162 2.26 2.29 -20.58
C LEU A 162 3.36 1.98 -21.61
N ASN A 163 3.73 2.96 -22.42
CA ASN A 163 4.89 2.88 -23.31
C ASN A 163 6.12 3.46 -22.63
N VAL A 164 6.62 2.77 -21.58
CA VAL A 164 7.66 3.26 -20.69
C VAL A 164 8.58 2.12 -20.28
N GLN A 165 9.86 2.43 -20.04
CA GLN A 165 10.87 1.46 -19.56
C GLN A 165 10.40 0.76 -18.30
N GLY A 166 10.46 -0.58 -18.28
CA GLY A 166 10.10 -1.42 -17.15
C GLY A 166 11.28 -2.21 -16.60
N PHE A 167 11.33 -2.32 -15.28
CA PHE A 167 12.25 -3.19 -14.55
C PHE A 167 11.48 -4.31 -13.85
N HIS A 168 12.09 -5.50 -13.77
CA HIS A 168 11.39 -6.69 -13.29
C HIS A 168 11.54 -6.94 -11.79
N ASP A 169 12.65 -6.54 -11.19
CA ASP A 169 12.90 -6.76 -9.76
C ASP A 169 13.66 -5.58 -9.16
N VAL A 170 13.14 -5.01 -8.09
CA VAL A 170 13.80 -3.92 -7.35
C VAL A 170 15.11 -4.37 -6.69
N CYS A 171 15.27 -5.67 -6.49
CA CYS A 171 16.49 -6.27 -5.93
C CYS A 171 17.57 -6.53 -6.97
N ASP A 172 17.27 -6.37 -8.26
CA ASP A 172 18.26 -6.54 -9.31
C ASP A 172 19.31 -5.43 -9.22
N PRO A 173 20.59 -5.75 -9.13
CA PRO A 173 21.66 -4.74 -9.12
C PRO A 173 21.64 -3.81 -10.34
N SER A 174 21.24 -4.32 -11.51
CA SER A 174 21.11 -3.51 -12.73
C SER A 174 20.05 -2.43 -12.59
N PHE A 175 18.95 -2.70 -11.87
CA PHE A 175 17.91 -1.70 -11.62
C PHE A 175 18.48 -0.43 -10.98
N LEU A 176 19.25 -0.57 -9.90
CA LEU A 176 19.86 0.60 -9.25
C LEU A 176 20.91 1.28 -10.14
N ALA A 177 21.59 0.56 -11.04
CA ALA A 177 22.54 1.15 -11.96
C ALA A 177 21.84 1.95 -13.07
N ASP A 178 20.79 1.40 -13.65
CA ASP A 178 20.18 1.85 -14.90
C ASP A 178 18.95 2.74 -14.71
N ALA A 179 18.28 2.67 -13.55
CA ALA A 179 17.09 3.48 -13.29
C ALA A 179 17.41 4.98 -13.31
N PRO A 180 16.72 5.76 -14.17
CA PRO A 180 16.98 7.20 -14.29
C PRO A 180 16.61 7.96 -13.02
N HIS A 181 17.21 9.12 -12.80
CA HIS A 181 16.75 10.06 -11.76
C HIS A 181 15.36 10.57 -12.10
N THR A 182 14.51 10.73 -11.07
CA THR A 182 13.15 11.24 -11.22
C THR A 182 12.83 12.32 -10.19
N ASP A 183 11.90 13.21 -10.52
CA ASP A 183 11.44 14.26 -9.60
C ASP A 183 10.53 13.71 -8.51
N PHE A 184 9.77 12.68 -8.84
CA PHE A 184 8.79 12.07 -7.96
C PHE A 184 8.96 10.55 -7.91
N VAL A 185 9.03 10.00 -6.72
CA VAL A 185 9.02 8.56 -6.45
C VAL A 185 7.72 8.19 -5.77
N ILE A 186 7.02 7.19 -6.29
CA ILE A 186 5.82 6.65 -5.68
C ILE A 186 5.88 5.13 -5.60
N GLY A 187 5.44 4.55 -4.46
CA GLY A 187 5.46 3.10 -4.28
C GLY A 187 4.49 2.61 -3.21
N GLY A 188 3.73 1.57 -3.56
CA GLY A 188 2.95 0.75 -2.62
C GLY A 188 3.73 -0.52 -2.30
N PHE A 189 4.64 -0.48 -1.32
CA PHE A 189 5.48 -1.64 -1.02
C PHE A 189 4.67 -2.81 -0.45
N PRO A 190 5.12 -4.08 -0.65
CA PRO A 190 4.34 -5.26 -0.27
C PRO A 190 3.89 -5.25 1.18
N CYS A 191 2.57 -5.41 1.38
CA CYS A 191 1.92 -5.39 2.70
C CYS A 191 1.66 -6.78 3.29
N GLN A 192 1.98 -7.86 2.57
CA GLN A 192 1.62 -9.23 2.97
C GLN A 192 2.24 -9.63 4.32
N THR A 193 3.35 -9.04 4.71
CA THR A 193 3.99 -9.19 6.02
C THR A 193 3.36 -8.34 7.10
N PHE A 194 2.63 -7.28 6.70
CA PHE A 194 2.01 -6.29 7.58
C PHE A 194 0.48 -6.40 7.65
N SER A 195 -0.14 -7.20 6.78
CA SER A 195 -1.60 -7.37 6.77
C SER A 195 -2.09 -8.25 7.91
N GLN A 196 -3.33 -8.05 8.38
CA GLN A 196 -3.94 -8.90 9.41
C GLN A 196 -4.04 -10.36 8.98
N ASN A 197 -4.16 -10.62 7.68
CA ASN A 197 -4.23 -11.96 7.09
C ASN A 197 -2.86 -12.53 6.68
N GLY A 198 -1.76 -11.79 6.88
CA GLY A 198 -0.39 -12.21 6.60
C GLY A 198 0.28 -12.90 7.79
N ARG A 199 1.52 -13.40 7.59
CA ARG A 199 2.32 -14.07 8.64
C ARG A 199 2.85 -13.13 9.73
N LYS A 200 2.60 -11.83 9.64
CA LYS A 200 3.01 -10.78 10.61
C LYS A 200 4.52 -10.75 10.92
N ALA A 201 5.35 -11.16 9.98
CA ALA A 201 6.80 -11.24 10.18
C ALA A 201 7.54 -9.89 10.02
N GLY A 202 6.86 -8.82 9.61
CA GLY A 202 7.46 -7.48 9.50
C GLY A 202 8.66 -7.43 8.55
N ILE A 203 9.74 -6.76 8.98
CA ILE A 203 11.03 -6.65 8.25
C ILE A 203 11.79 -7.99 8.23
N ASP A 204 11.53 -8.91 9.14
CA ASP A 204 12.17 -10.24 9.17
C ASP A 204 11.71 -11.14 8.00
N ASP A 205 10.61 -10.80 7.33
CA ASP A 205 10.21 -11.43 6.07
C ASP A 205 10.99 -10.81 4.90
N PRO A 206 11.54 -11.60 3.97
CA PRO A 206 12.25 -11.10 2.79
C PRO A 206 11.49 -10.04 1.98
N ARG A 207 10.15 -10.06 2.03
CA ARG A 207 9.30 -9.06 1.37
C ARG A 207 9.24 -7.73 2.13
N GLY A 208 9.43 -7.72 3.45
CA GLY A 208 9.54 -6.51 4.27
C GLY A 208 10.81 -5.70 3.95
N VAL A 209 11.86 -6.38 3.47
CA VAL A 209 13.13 -5.75 3.07
C VAL A 209 13.00 -4.96 1.76
N LEU A 210 11.99 -5.23 0.92
CA LEU A 210 11.87 -4.61 -0.41
C LEU A 210 11.75 -3.08 -0.35
N VAL A 211 11.14 -2.52 0.68
CA VAL A 211 11.07 -1.06 0.88
C VAL A 211 12.48 -0.44 1.04
N VAL A 212 13.46 -1.20 1.55
CA VAL A 212 14.84 -0.72 1.71
C VAL A 212 15.47 -0.40 0.36
N PHE A 213 15.24 -1.21 -0.68
CA PHE A 213 15.75 -0.93 -2.03
C PHE A 213 15.15 0.34 -2.61
N LEU A 214 13.86 0.60 -2.39
CA LEU A 214 13.24 1.87 -2.75
C LEU A 214 13.91 3.04 -1.99
N LEU A 215 14.16 2.90 -0.69
CA LEU A 215 14.82 3.94 0.11
C LEU A 215 16.28 4.18 -0.31
N ILE A 216 17.00 3.13 -0.76
CA ILE A 216 18.33 3.27 -1.38
C ILE A 216 18.24 4.11 -2.64
N TYR A 217 17.26 3.82 -3.52
CA TYR A 217 17.06 4.65 -4.71
C TYR A 217 16.73 6.11 -4.34
N VAL A 218 15.83 6.34 -3.37
CA VAL A 218 15.51 7.70 -2.90
C VAL A 218 16.75 8.44 -2.40
N ARG A 219 17.60 7.76 -1.63
CA ARG A 219 18.86 8.35 -1.13
C ARG A 219 19.83 8.70 -2.26
N ARG A 220 19.93 7.86 -3.29
CA ARG A 220 20.81 8.08 -4.45
C ARG A 220 20.27 9.18 -5.36
N SER A 221 18.97 9.12 -5.66
CA SER A 221 18.31 9.94 -6.67
C SER A 221 17.85 11.30 -6.15
N LEU A 222 17.66 11.45 -4.83
CA LEU A 222 17.17 12.66 -4.15
C LEU A 222 15.96 13.30 -4.86
N PRO A 223 14.89 12.55 -5.14
CA PRO A 223 13.71 13.10 -5.79
C PRO A 223 13.12 14.28 -5.01
N ARG A 224 12.43 15.19 -5.69
CA ARG A 224 11.74 16.33 -5.04
C ARG A 224 10.60 15.88 -4.15
N MET A 225 9.94 14.79 -4.52
CA MET A 225 8.80 14.23 -3.81
C MET A 225 8.91 12.71 -3.70
N VAL A 226 8.46 12.18 -2.56
CA VAL A 226 8.30 10.73 -2.33
C VAL A 226 6.95 10.48 -1.70
N LEU A 227 6.17 9.56 -2.25
CA LEU A 227 4.90 9.09 -1.69
C LEU A 227 4.95 7.56 -1.54
N LEU A 228 4.82 7.08 -0.31
CA LEU A 228 4.73 5.67 -0.02
C LEU A 228 3.33 5.35 0.54
N GLU A 229 2.82 4.19 0.18
CA GLU A 229 1.52 3.69 0.66
C GLU A 229 1.65 2.31 1.27
N ASN A 230 0.86 2.05 2.31
CA ASN A 230 0.69 0.70 2.84
C ASN A 230 -0.66 0.54 3.56
N VAL A 231 -0.98 -0.69 3.97
CA VAL A 231 -2.17 -0.95 4.78
C VAL A 231 -2.07 -0.27 6.15
N LYS A 232 -3.22 0.12 6.72
CA LYS A 232 -3.32 0.71 8.08
C LYS A 232 -2.61 -0.13 9.14
N ASN A 233 -2.55 -1.45 8.94
CA ASN A 233 -1.92 -2.38 9.89
C ASN A 233 -0.41 -2.16 10.04
N LEU A 234 0.26 -1.52 9.09
CA LEU A 234 1.65 -1.05 9.26
C LEU A 234 1.78 -0.15 10.49
N MET A 235 0.80 0.74 10.71
CA MET A 235 0.76 1.61 11.89
C MET A 235 0.27 0.88 13.15
N MET A 236 -0.69 -0.06 13.01
CA MET A 236 -1.35 -0.68 14.16
C MET A 236 -0.55 -1.82 14.79
N ALA A 237 0.14 -2.63 13.99
CA ALA A 237 0.82 -3.83 14.44
C ALA A 237 2.33 -3.85 14.11
N HIS A 238 2.82 -2.91 13.30
CA HIS A 238 4.21 -2.85 12.85
C HIS A 238 4.74 -1.41 12.91
N MET A 239 4.43 -0.73 14.01
CA MET A 239 4.81 0.67 14.23
C MET A 239 6.33 0.86 14.16
N GLU A 240 7.12 -0.10 14.62
CA GLU A 240 8.59 -0.07 14.54
C GLU A 240 9.07 0.06 13.09
N THR A 241 8.52 -0.74 12.18
CA THR A 241 8.84 -0.63 10.75
C THR A 241 8.46 0.73 10.16
N LEU A 242 7.32 1.28 10.56
CA LEU A 242 6.93 2.62 10.15
C LEU A 242 7.95 3.66 10.66
N ILE A 243 8.35 3.57 11.93
CA ILE A 243 9.35 4.46 12.54
C ILE A 243 10.70 4.33 11.81
N ASP A 244 11.12 3.13 11.45
CA ASP A 244 12.37 2.91 10.69
C ASP A 244 12.34 3.60 9.33
N ILE A 245 11.25 3.44 8.57
CA ILE A 245 11.06 4.12 7.28
C ILE A 245 11.14 5.64 7.44
N LEU A 246 10.42 6.19 8.44
CA LEU A 246 10.41 7.62 8.72
C LEU A 246 11.80 8.12 9.13
N THR A 247 12.52 7.34 9.94
CA THR A 247 13.87 7.67 10.42
C THR A 247 14.88 7.68 9.28
N ILE A 248 14.81 6.67 8.38
CA ILE A 248 15.67 6.63 7.19
C ILE A 248 15.40 7.85 6.30
N LEU A 249 14.14 8.16 6.00
CA LEU A 249 13.79 9.32 5.16
C LEU A 249 14.25 10.65 5.78
N LYS A 250 14.08 10.85 7.10
CA LYS A 250 14.53 12.03 7.82
C LYS A 250 16.06 12.11 7.91
N GLY A 251 16.75 10.96 7.91
CA GLY A 251 18.20 10.86 8.01
C GLY A 251 18.94 11.10 6.67
N ILE A 252 18.21 11.12 5.54
CA ILE A 252 18.83 11.47 4.25
C ILE A 252 19.25 12.93 4.29
N LYS A 253 20.54 13.17 4.02
CA LYS A 253 21.12 14.51 3.99
C LYS A 253 21.21 15.04 2.57
N ASP A 254 20.98 16.33 2.44
CA ASP A 254 21.29 17.06 1.22
C ASP A 254 22.82 17.15 1.07
N PRO A 255 23.38 16.83 -0.09
CA PRO A 255 24.83 16.76 -0.28
C PRO A 255 25.53 18.11 -0.18
N GLU A 256 24.84 19.22 -0.47
CA GLU A 256 25.44 20.56 -0.43
C GLU A 256 25.38 21.14 0.99
N THR A 257 24.26 20.99 1.69
CA THR A 257 24.07 21.64 3.00
C THR A 257 24.36 20.73 4.18
N LEU A 258 24.47 19.42 3.97
CA LEU A 258 24.59 18.36 4.98
C LEU A 258 23.44 18.33 6.01
N GLN A 259 22.38 19.10 5.77
CA GLN A 259 21.17 19.13 6.57
C GLN A 259 20.17 18.04 6.11
N PRO A 260 19.20 17.67 6.94
CA PRO A 260 18.14 16.76 6.51
C PRO A 260 17.44 17.25 5.24
N ALA A 261 17.52 16.44 4.16
CA ALA A 261 17.03 16.80 2.83
C ALA A 261 15.52 16.92 2.75
N TYR A 262 14.77 16.16 3.59
CA TYR A 262 13.33 16.02 3.46
C TYR A 262 12.56 16.58 4.65
N PHE A 263 11.41 17.19 4.38
CA PHE A 263 10.26 17.22 5.26
C PHE A 263 9.57 15.86 5.15
N VAL A 264 9.21 15.22 6.27
CA VAL A 264 8.57 13.89 6.27
C VAL A 264 7.35 13.92 7.19
N SER A 265 6.23 13.44 6.67
CA SER A 265 4.96 13.32 7.39
C SER A 265 4.22 12.04 6.98
N PHE A 266 3.33 11.53 7.83
CA PHE A 266 2.47 10.41 7.47
C PHE A 266 1.05 10.61 8.02
N ARG A 267 0.07 9.98 7.38
CA ARG A 267 -1.33 9.99 7.81
C ARG A 267 -2.07 8.77 7.30
N VAL A 268 -3.09 8.34 8.05
CA VAL A 268 -4.09 7.37 7.56
C VAL A 268 -5.20 8.13 6.88
N LEU A 269 -5.51 7.77 5.63
CA LEU A 269 -6.63 8.33 4.89
C LEU A 269 -7.57 7.20 4.44
N ASN A 270 -8.87 7.52 4.33
CA ASN A 270 -9.90 6.60 3.87
C ASN A 270 -10.42 7.04 2.50
N SER A 271 -10.62 6.11 1.59
CA SER A 271 -11.10 6.40 0.23
C SER A 271 -12.47 7.09 0.20
N MET A 272 -13.35 6.78 1.15
CA MET A 272 -14.64 7.46 1.26
C MET A 272 -14.48 8.95 1.57
N THR A 273 -13.80 9.25 2.66
CA THR A 273 -13.73 10.61 3.20
C THR A 273 -12.70 11.49 2.51
N HIS A 274 -11.66 10.91 1.91
CA HIS A 274 -10.57 11.67 1.29
C HIS A 274 -10.45 11.49 -0.22
N GLY A 275 -11.10 10.45 -0.77
CA GLY A 275 -11.14 10.20 -2.21
C GLY A 275 -12.51 10.48 -2.84
N GLY A 276 -13.56 10.70 -2.03
CA GLY A 276 -14.93 10.90 -2.50
C GLY A 276 -15.54 9.65 -3.15
N ILE A 277 -14.95 8.47 -2.95
CA ILE A 277 -15.37 7.19 -3.54
C ILE A 277 -16.00 6.33 -2.46
N PRO A 278 -17.20 5.76 -2.66
CA PRO A 278 -17.88 4.92 -1.68
C PRO A 278 -17.21 3.54 -1.55
N HIS A 279 -15.98 3.54 -1.06
CA HIS A 279 -15.14 2.38 -0.83
C HIS A 279 -14.44 2.54 0.53
N HIS A 280 -14.83 1.73 1.50
CA HIS A 280 -14.25 1.79 2.83
C HIS A 280 -12.85 1.15 2.82
N ARG A 281 -11.83 1.98 2.50
CA ARG A 281 -10.44 1.53 2.38
C ARG A 281 -9.51 2.52 3.07
N GLU A 282 -8.99 2.13 4.22
CA GLU A 282 -8.01 2.90 4.98
C GLU A 282 -6.59 2.48 4.63
N ARG A 283 -5.74 3.47 4.35
CA ARG A 283 -4.32 3.27 4.04
C ARG A 283 -3.46 4.29 4.76
N VAL A 284 -2.26 3.86 5.14
CA VAL A 284 -1.21 4.74 5.61
C VAL A 284 -0.48 5.30 4.39
N TYR A 285 -0.35 6.62 4.36
CA TYR A 285 0.44 7.35 3.36
C TYR A 285 1.60 8.04 4.06
N ILE A 286 2.80 7.96 3.46
CA ILE A 286 4.01 8.62 3.94
C ILE A 286 4.47 9.56 2.84
N VAL A 287 4.60 10.83 3.14
CA VAL A 287 5.12 11.84 2.21
C VAL A 287 6.50 12.31 2.65
N ALA A 288 7.42 12.47 1.68
CA ALA A 288 8.65 13.19 1.90
C ALA A 288 8.81 14.24 0.78
N ILE A 289 9.08 15.49 1.15
CA ILE A 289 9.20 16.61 0.22
C ILE A 289 10.56 17.25 0.45
N ARG A 290 11.38 17.38 -0.62
CA ARG A 290 12.74 17.92 -0.56
C ARG A 290 12.68 19.41 -0.24
N LYS A 291 13.47 19.85 0.75
CA LYS A 291 13.41 21.21 1.29
C LYS A 291 13.96 22.27 0.33
N LEU A 292 14.90 21.93 -0.54
CA LEU A 292 15.49 22.83 -1.56
C LEU A 292 15.74 24.27 -1.02
N ARG A 293 16.42 24.37 0.14
CA ARG A 293 16.76 25.62 0.83
C ARG A 293 15.57 26.44 1.35
N ARG A 294 14.39 25.81 1.54
CA ARG A 294 13.21 26.47 2.12
C ARG A 294 12.46 25.59 3.11
N ALA A 295 11.65 26.20 3.95
CA ALA A 295 10.70 25.48 4.80
C ALA A 295 9.55 24.91 3.95
N ILE A 296 9.18 23.66 4.20
CA ILE A 296 8.04 23.01 3.54
C ILE A 296 6.80 23.17 4.43
N ARG A 297 5.75 23.76 3.85
CA ARG A 297 4.41 23.85 4.43
C ARG A 297 3.51 22.86 3.71
N PHE A 298 3.43 21.64 4.21
CA PHE A 298 2.56 20.60 3.66
C PHE A 298 1.32 20.43 4.50
N VAL A 299 0.16 20.44 3.85
CA VAL A 299 -1.14 20.20 4.49
C VAL A 299 -1.78 18.97 3.85
N TRP A 300 -2.19 18.01 4.69
CA TRP A 300 -2.90 16.85 4.21
C TRP A 300 -4.26 17.23 3.63
N PRO A 301 -4.73 16.57 2.54
CA PRO A 301 -6.05 16.84 2.00
C PRO A 301 -7.12 16.62 3.08
N GLY A 302 -8.05 17.55 3.19
CA GLY A 302 -9.21 17.45 4.08
C GLY A 302 -10.27 16.47 3.54
N PRO A 303 -11.30 16.14 4.32
CA PRO A 303 -12.41 15.31 3.85
C PRO A 303 -13.22 16.01 2.77
N ILE A 304 -13.86 15.20 1.92
CA ILE A 304 -14.79 15.65 0.87
C ILE A 304 -16.04 14.76 0.87
N PRO A 305 -17.16 15.26 0.33
CA PRO A 305 -18.35 14.44 0.13
C PRO A 305 -18.06 13.22 -0.72
N CYS A 306 -18.70 12.12 -0.37
CA CYS A 306 -18.63 10.84 -1.09
C CYS A 306 -19.76 10.75 -2.12
N CYS A 307 -19.48 10.25 -3.32
CA CYS A 307 -20.53 9.99 -4.30
C CYS A 307 -21.39 8.77 -3.89
N SER A 308 -22.58 8.63 -4.48
CA SER A 308 -23.43 7.47 -4.27
C SER A 308 -22.82 6.22 -4.94
N PRO A 309 -22.87 5.02 -4.30
CA PRO A 309 -22.49 3.77 -4.94
C PRO A 309 -23.21 3.54 -6.28
N ALA A 310 -24.46 3.97 -6.41
CA ALA A 310 -25.24 3.87 -7.63
C ALA A 310 -24.57 4.50 -8.85
N SER A 311 -23.83 5.62 -8.64
CA SER A 311 -23.13 6.33 -9.73
C SER A 311 -21.95 5.54 -10.30
N LEU A 312 -21.46 4.52 -9.59
CA LEU A 312 -20.32 3.70 -9.98
C LEU A 312 -20.72 2.34 -10.58
N LEU A 313 -22.00 1.97 -10.48
CA LEU A 313 -22.53 0.76 -11.10
C LEU A 313 -22.78 1.00 -12.60
N ASP A 314 -22.78 -0.08 -13.37
CA ASP A 314 -23.07 -0.04 -14.81
C ASP A 314 -24.54 0.35 -15.01
N ARG A 315 -24.82 1.37 -15.85
CA ARG A 315 -26.16 1.94 -16.03
C ARG A 315 -27.12 1.02 -16.76
N ASP A 316 -26.61 0.19 -17.63
CA ASP A 316 -27.31 -0.80 -18.45
C ASP A 316 -27.60 -2.09 -17.69
N ARG A 317 -27.15 -2.17 -16.43
CA ARG A 317 -27.37 -3.33 -15.59
C ARG A 317 -28.80 -3.39 -15.09
N VAL A 318 -29.52 -4.45 -15.46
CA VAL A 318 -30.93 -4.63 -15.09
C VAL A 318 -31.02 -4.86 -13.57
N LYS A 319 -31.87 -4.08 -12.89
CA LYS A 319 -32.26 -4.32 -11.52
C LYS A 319 -33.28 -5.47 -11.45
N LEU A 320 -33.18 -6.29 -10.42
CA LEU A 320 -34.21 -7.27 -10.09
C LEU A 320 -35.51 -6.56 -9.68
N SER A 321 -36.65 -7.21 -9.93
CA SER A 321 -37.94 -6.70 -9.46
C SER A 321 -38.14 -6.88 -7.95
N SER A 322 -37.57 -7.93 -7.38
CA SER A 322 -37.55 -8.21 -5.94
C SER A 322 -36.35 -9.10 -5.59
N TYR A 323 -36.02 -9.19 -4.30
CA TYR A 323 -35.02 -10.15 -3.83
C TYR A 323 -35.49 -11.61 -3.85
N ASP A 324 -36.76 -11.88 -4.01
CA ASP A 324 -37.27 -13.25 -4.19
C ASP A 324 -36.74 -13.86 -5.50
N VAL A 325 -36.58 -13.04 -6.55
CA VAL A 325 -35.92 -13.47 -7.79
C VAL A 325 -34.51 -13.95 -7.53
N LEU A 326 -33.74 -13.24 -6.66
CA LEU A 326 -32.39 -13.63 -6.28
C LEU A 326 -32.37 -14.91 -5.44
N LEU A 327 -33.34 -15.11 -4.55
CA LEU A 327 -33.45 -16.33 -3.74
C LEU A 327 -33.65 -17.58 -4.61
N ASN A 328 -34.29 -17.43 -5.78
CA ASN A 328 -34.44 -18.51 -6.77
C ASN A 328 -33.18 -18.75 -7.63
N ASN A 329 -32.24 -17.78 -7.66
CA ASN A 329 -30.99 -17.85 -8.44
C ASN A 329 -29.77 -17.54 -7.58
N MET A 330 -29.60 -18.30 -6.51
CA MET A 330 -28.55 -18.10 -5.52
C MET A 330 -27.13 -18.39 -6.06
N PRO A 331 -26.11 -17.70 -5.57
CA PRO A 331 -24.73 -18.04 -5.87
C PRO A 331 -24.38 -19.44 -5.37
N LYS A 332 -23.34 -20.04 -5.98
CA LYS A 332 -22.83 -21.34 -5.54
C LYS A 332 -22.14 -21.20 -4.17
N GLY A 333 -22.28 -22.22 -3.32
CA GLY A 333 -21.62 -22.34 -2.04
C GLY A 333 -22.44 -21.88 -0.83
N LYS A 334 -22.44 -22.70 0.23
CA LYS A 334 -23.25 -22.48 1.45
C LYS A 334 -23.00 -21.12 2.11
N THR A 335 -21.72 -20.71 2.26
CA THR A 335 -21.37 -19.42 2.86
C THR A 335 -21.94 -18.26 2.05
N ALA A 336 -21.80 -18.28 0.73
CA ALA A 336 -22.32 -17.25 -0.16
C ALA A 336 -23.84 -17.14 -0.06
N GLN A 337 -24.56 -18.28 -0.09
CA GLN A 337 -26.01 -18.34 0.06
C GLN A 337 -26.47 -17.80 1.42
N ASN A 338 -25.80 -18.17 2.50
CA ASN A 338 -26.12 -17.67 3.83
C ASN A 338 -25.89 -16.14 3.92
N ASN A 339 -24.81 -15.63 3.34
CA ASN A 339 -24.55 -14.19 3.34
C ASN A 339 -25.61 -13.44 2.51
N VAL A 340 -26.07 -13.98 1.37
CA VAL A 340 -27.17 -13.39 0.59
C VAL A 340 -28.46 -13.35 1.42
N ARG A 341 -28.89 -14.47 2.05
CA ARG A 341 -30.11 -14.49 2.86
C ARG A 341 -30.07 -13.47 3.99
N ARG A 342 -28.99 -13.48 4.78
CA ARG A 342 -28.81 -12.52 5.89
C ARG A 342 -28.78 -11.08 5.42
N ALA A 343 -28.18 -10.82 4.25
CA ALA A 343 -28.14 -9.48 3.68
C ALA A 343 -29.54 -9.03 3.25
N ILE A 344 -30.33 -9.89 2.62
CA ILE A 344 -31.73 -9.60 2.25
C ILE A 344 -32.56 -9.31 3.50
N GLU A 345 -32.47 -10.15 4.55
CA GLU A 345 -33.14 -9.94 5.83
C GLU A 345 -32.79 -8.57 6.42
N GLN A 346 -31.53 -8.21 6.44
CA GLN A 346 -31.08 -6.90 6.95
C GLN A 346 -31.63 -5.75 6.11
N VAL A 347 -31.60 -5.85 4.77
CA VAL A 347 -32.15 -4.81 3.88
C VAL A 347 -33.66 -4.65 4.08
N ARG A 348 -34.40 -5.76 4.18
CA ARG A 348 -35.85 -5.74 4.46
C ARG A 348 -36.18 -5.08 5.78
N SER A 349 -35.42 -5.38 6.83
CA SER A 349 -35.57 -4.72 8.13
C SER A 349 -35.36 -3.22 8.06
N VAL A 350 -34.30 -2.75 7.36
CA VAL A 350 -34.05 -1.32 7.17
C VAL A 350 -35.15 -0.68 6.33
N ALA A 351 -35.55 -1.31 5.23
CA ALA A 351 -36.61 -0.82 4.35
C ALA A 351 -37.93 -0.65 5.10
N GLN A 352 -38.30 -1.64 5.91
CA GLN A 352 -39.49 -1.58 6.74
C GLN A 352 -39.45 -0.46 7.78
N SER A 353 -38.29 -0.26 8.46
CA SER A 353 -38.14 0.80 9.45
C SER A 353 -38.19 2.20 8.85
N GLU A 354 -37.81 2.34 7.57
CA GLU A 354 -37.82 3.63 6.84
C GLU A 354 -39.08 3.82 5.97
N GLY A 355 -40.01 2.86 5.95
CA GLY A 355 -41.19 2.91 5.10
C GLY A 355 -40.88 2.89 3.61
N LYS A 356 -39.78 2.27 3.20
CA LYS A 356 -39.30 2.22 1.82
C LYS A 356 -39.38 0.80 1.26
N HIS A 357 -39.44 0.70 -0.08
CA HIS A 357 -39.35 -0.59 -0.75
C HIS A 357 -37.92 -1.16 -0.67
N GLU A 358 -37.74 -2.46 -0.49
CA GLU A 358 -36.42 -3.12 -0.38
C GLU A 358 -35.48 -2.81 -1.54
N MET A 359 -36.01 -2.67 -2.77
CA MET A 359 -35.25 -2.34 -3.98
C MET A 359 -34.81 -0.87 -4.08
N HIS A 360 -35.17 -0.03 -3.09
CA HIS A 360 -34.61 1.32 -2.96
C HIS A 360 -33.11 1.29 -2.69
N TYR A 361 -32.64 0.28 -2.00
CA TYR A 361 -31.25 0.13 -1.60
C TYR A 361 -30.43 -0.65 -2.64
N LEU A 362 -29.12 -0.39 -2.67
CA LEU A 362 -28.17 -1.04 -3.56
C LEU A 362 -27.05 -1.73 -2.74
N PRO A 363 -27.39 -2.72 -1.92
CA PRO A 363 -26.43 -3.34 -1.03
C PRO A 363 -25.32 -4.07 -1.81
N ILE A 364 -24.08 -3.85 -1.36
CA ILE A 364 -22.90 -4.58 -1.83
C ILE A 364 -22.47 -5.54 -0.73
N VAL A 365 -22.39 -6.82 -1.05
CA VAL A 365 -22.13 -7.91 -0.10
C VAL A 365 -20.85 -8.64 -0.47
N ASP A 366 -19.96 -8.88 0.52
CA ASP A 366 -18.85 -9.82 0.41
C ASP A 366 -19.36 -11.24 0.66
N LEU A 367 -19.57 -12.00 -0.40
CA LEU A 367 -20.10 -13.35 -0.32
C LEU A 367 -19.15 -14.36 0.33
N HIS A 368 -17.85 -14.07 0.39
CA HIS A 368 -16.83 -14.99 0.89
C HIS A 368 -16.39 -14.67 2.32
N SER A 369 -17.01 -13.70 2.97
CA SER A 369 -16.75 -13.42 4.37
C SER A 369 -17.34 -14.49 5.28
N SER A 370 -16.62 -14.87 6.35
CA SER A 370 -17.12 -15.81 7.37
C SER A 370 -18.29 -15.23 8.19
N ALA A 371 -18.29 -13.90 8.38
CA ALA A 371 -19.40 -13.14 8.91
C ALA A 371 -20.04 -12.29 7.81
N LEU A 372 -21.29 -11.86 7.99
CA LEU A 372 -21.93 -10.94 7.05
C LEU A 372 -21.11 -9.64 6.98
N ASN A 373 -20.61 -9.33 5.79
CA ASN A 373 -19.89 -8.10 5.49
C ASN A 373 -20.56 -7.44 4.30
N MET A 374 -21.44 -6.49 4.58
CA MET A 374 -22.21 -5.75 3.58
C MET A 374 -22.30 -4.29 3.95
N SER A 375 -22.62 -3.44 2.98
CA SER A 375 -23.01 -2.06 3.19
C SER A 375 -24.07 -1.63 2.18
N LEU A 376 -24.91 -0.70 2.60
CA LEU A 376 -25.89 0.00 1.74
C LEU A 376 -25.26 1.21 1.03
N GLU A 377 -24.14 1.71 1.55
CA GLU A 377 -23.57 3.01 1.20
C GLU A 377 -22.17 2.93 0.59
N TYR A 378 -21.49 1.79 0.70
CA TYR A 378 -20.10 1.67 0.22
C TYR A 378 -19.71 0.23 -0.13
N LEU A 379 -18.67 0.09 -0.92
CA LEU A 379 -17.95 -1.16 -1.12
C LEU A 379 -17.09 -1.45 0.12
N PRO A 380 -17.26 -2.60 0.80
CA PRO A 380 -16.30 -3.06 1.80
C PRO A 380 -14.89 -3.18 1.21
N CYS A 381 -13.83 -3.15 2.06
CA CYS A 381 -12.45 -3.10 1.59
C CYS A 381 -12.12 -4.18 0.55
N LEU A 382 -11.87 -3.76 -0.68
CA LEU A 382 -11.39 -4.61 -1.74
C LEU A 382 -9.95 -5.05 -1.43
N THR A 383 -9.75 -6.33 -1.19
CA THR A 383 -8.44 -6.97 -1.00
C THR A 383 -8.11 -7.84 -2.21
N GLU A 384 -6.84 -8.22 -2.37
CA GLU A 384 -6.41 -9.11 -3.46
C GLU A 384 -7.26 -10.38 -3.54
N ALA A 385 -7.40 -11.09 -2.41
CA ALA A 385 -8.17 -12.34 -2.34
C ALA A 385 -9.65 -12.15 -2.72
N ARG A 386 -10.29 -11.06 -2.25
CA ARG A 386 -11.68 -10.74 -2.54
C ARG A 386 -11.89 -10.35 -4.00
N GLY A 387 -11.00 -9.56 -4.55
CA GLY A 387 -11.03 -9.17 -5.95
C GLY A 387 -10.81 -10.37 -6.88
N ARG A 388 -9.79 -11.18 -6.60
CA ARG A 388 -9.51 -12.43 -7.34
C ARG A 388 -10.69 -13.41 -7.32
N ALA A 389 -11.36 -13.52 -6.18
CA ALA A 389 -12.53 -14.40 -6.02
C ALA A 389 -13.83 -13.80 -6.57
N ARG A 390 -13.84 -12.55 -7.06
CA ARG A 390 -15.05 -11.81 -7.47
C ARG A 390 -16.14 -11.84 -6.37
N ALA A 391 -15.68 -11.63 -5.13
CA ALA A 391 -16.51 -11.87 -3.94
C ALA A 391 -17.61 -10.84 -3.71
N PHE A 392 -17.48 -9.63 -4.28
CA PHE A 392 -18.45 -8.56 -4.08
C PHE A 392 -19.61 -8.65 -5.06
N TRP A 393 -20.82 -8.68 -4.52
CA TRP A 393 -22.06 -8.75 -5.28
C TRP A 393 -22.94 -7.54 -5.01
N SER A 394 -23.53 -7.00 -6.07
CA SER A 394 -24.70 -6.13 -5.96
C SER A 394 -25.94 -6.99 -5.87
N LEU A 395 -26.61 -7.00 -4.71
CA LEU A 395 -27.82 -7.79 -4.54
C LEU A 395 -28.96 -7.31 -5.45
N ALA A 396 -29.10 -5.99 -5.60
CA ALA A 396 -30.14 -5.40 -6.45
C ALA A 396 -30.01 -5.80 -7.94
N HIS A 397 -28.84 -6.28 -8.35
CA HIS A 397 -28.59 -6.74 -9.72
C HIS A 397 -28.34 -8.26 -9.82
N GLY A 398 -28.41 -8.97 -8.69
CA GLY A 398 -28.29 -10.42 -8.65
C GLY A 398 -26.95 -11.00 -9.14
N GLY A 399 -25.84 -10.26 -9.02
CA GLY A 399 -24.58 -10.74 -9.55
C GLY A 399 -23.33 -9.99 -9.06
N PRO A 400 -22.14 -10.55 -9.36
CA PRO A 400 -20.88 -9.95 -8.94
C PRO A 400 -20.67 -8.58 -9.60
N LEU A 401 -19.92 -7.70 -8.93
CA LEU A 401 -19.46 -6.45 -9.53
C LEU A 401 -18.61 -6.76 -10.77
N SER A 402 -18.84 -5.98 -11.84
CA SER A 402 -18.06 -6.04 -13.07
C SER A 402 -16.64 -5.49 -12.86
N THR A 403 -15.73 -5.79 -13.78
CA THR A 403 -14.40 -5.20 -13.77
C THR A 403 -14.46 -3.67 -13.87
N ARG A 404 -15.37 -3.12 -14.69
CA ARG A 404 -15.55 -1.67 -14.82
C ARG A 404 -16.05 -1.03 -13.54
N GLU A 405 -16.99 -1.67 -12.85
CA GLU A 405 -17.48 -1.22 -11.55
C GLU A 405 -16.36 -1.20 -10.52
N LEU A 406 -15.54 -2.26 -10.44
CA LEU A 406 -14.40 -2.31 -9.53
C LEU A 406 -13.33 -1.25 -9.85
N LEU A 407 -13.08 -0.95 -11.13
CA LEU A 407 -12.19 0.15 -11.55
C LEU A 407 -12.71 1.49 -11.03
N ARG A 408 -14.02 1.77 -11.20
CA ARG A 408 -14.64 3.02 -10.68
C ARG A 408 -14.55 3.11 -9.16
N PHE A 409 -14.75 2.01 -8.42
CA PHE A 409 -14.60 1.97 -6.96
C PHE A 409 -13.16 2.19 -6.47
N GLN A 410 -12.17 2.16 -7.37
CA GLN A 410 -10.78 2.54 -7.10
C GLN A 410 -10.37 3.83 -7.82
N ALA A 411 -11.33 4.51 -8.46
CA ALA A 411 -11.12 5.73 -9.26
C ALA A 411 -10.11 5.56 -10.40
N PHE A 412 -10.05 4.37 -11.01
CA PHE A 412 -9.30 4.12 -12.24
C PHE A 412 -10.10 4.52 -13.47
N PRO A 413 -9.44 4.86 -14.58
CA PRO A 413 -10.09 4.94 -15.90
C PRO A 413 -10.75 3.60 -16.25
N THR A 414 -11.79 3.64 -17.08
CA THR A 414 -12.54 2.42 -17.49
C THR A 414 -12.26 1.95 -18.91
N ASP A 415 -11.45 2.70 -19.64
CA ASP A 415 -11.01 2.48 -21.03
C ASP A 415 -9.63 1.84 -21.16
N LEU A 416 -9.17 1.21 -20.07
CA LEU A 416 -7.88 0.54 -20.00
C LEU A 416 -7.83 -0.70 -20.90
N ALA A 417 -6.67 -0.97 -21.50
CA ALA A 417 -6.40 -2.20 -22.23
C ALA A 417 -6.27 -3.37 -21.24
N ILE A 418 -7.34 -4.19 -21.10
CA ILE A 418 -7.40 -5.34 -20.20
C ILE A 418 -7.05 -6.60 -20.98
N ASN A 419 -5.79 -7.03 -20.88
CA ASN A 419 -5.23 -8.21 -21.54
C ASN A 419 -4.96 -9.38 -20.57
N VAL A 420 -5.61 -9.36 -19.42
CA VAL A 420 -5.55 -10.38 -18.36
C VAL A 420 -6.96 -10.74 -17.90
N SER A 421 -7.13 -11.85 -17.17
CA SER A 421 -8.45 -12.31 -16.75
C SER A 421 -9.13 -11.40 -15.72
N ALA A 422 -10.47 -11.46 -15.60
CA ALA A 422 -11.22 -10.71 -14.60
C ALA A 422 -10.78 -11.01 -13.16
N GLN A 423 -10.38 -12.26 -12.86
CA GLN A 423 -9.82 -12.64 -11.58
C GLN A 423 -8.47 -11.98 -11.31
N GLN A 424 -7.61 -11.91 -12.32
CA GLN A 424 -6.30 -11.26 -12.21
C GLN A 424 -6.46 -9.75 -12.01
N ILE A 425 -7.32 -9.09 -12.80
CA ILE A 425 -7.63 -7.66 -12.61
C ILE A 425 -8.20 -7.41 -11.21
N GLY A 426 -9.17 -8.20 -10.78
CA GLY A 426 -9.76 -8.08 -9.46
C GLY A 426 -8.71 -8.18 -8.35
N GLY A 427 -7.77 -9.14 -8.46
CA GLY A 427 -6.66 -9.28 -7.53
C GLY A 427 -5.72 -8.07 -7.53
N MET A 428 -5.34 -7.57 -8.71
CA MET A 428 -4.49 -6.40 -8.84
C MET A 428 -5.17 -5.13 -8.29
N LEU A 429 -6.48 -4.94 -8.53
CA LEU A 429 -7.26 -3.84 -7.96
C LEU A 429 -7.29 -3.90 -6.43
N GLY A 430 -7.32 -5.11 -5.85
CA GLY A 430 -7.23 -5.30 -4.40
C GLY A 430 -5.92 -4.80 -3.78
N ASN A 431 -4.83 -4.81 -4.56
CA ASN A 431 -3.52 -4.29 -4.15
C ASN A 431 -3.26 -2.85 -4.62
N ALA A 432 -4.09 -2.31 -5.52
CA ALA A 432 -3.87 -0.99 -6.10
C ALA A 432 -4.17 0.16 -5.12
N PHE A 433 -3.65 1.34 -5.43
CA PHE A 433 -4.06 2.62 -4.82
C PHE A 433 -5.52 2.94 -5.14
N THR A 434 -6.15 3.76 -4.31
CA THR A 434 -7.34 4.50 -4.75
C THR A 434 -6.87 5.80 -5.41
N CYS A 435 -6.99 5.89 -6.74
CA CYS A 435 -6.37 6.95 -7.53
C CYS A 435 -6.78 8.35 -7.09
N SER A 436 -8.05 8.57 -6.71
CA SER A 436 -8.52 9.88 -6.25
C SER A 436 -7.89 10.34 -4.93
N VAL A 437 -7.57 9.43 -4.00
CA VAL A 437 -6.86 9.79 -2.77
C VAL A 437 -5.42 10.20 -3.09
N VAL A 438 -4.72 9.40 -3.90
CA VAL A 438 -3.34 9.68 -4.30
C VAL A 438 -3.25 11.00 -5.05
N ARG A 439 -4.15 11.26 -6.02
CA ARG A 439 -4.23 12.54 -6.76
C ARG A 439 -4.26 13.72 -5.79
N ARG A 440 -5.16 13.72 -4.82
CA ARG A 440 -5.30 14.81 -3.85
C ARG A 440 -4.08 14.99 -2.94
N ILE A 441 -3.39 13.89 -2.60
CA ILE A 441 -2.11 13.99 -1.86
C ILE A 441 -1.05 14.64 -2.75
N VAL A 442 -0.91 14.19 -4.00
CA VAL A 442 0.09 14.72 -4.94
C VAL A 442 -0.14 16.20 -5.23
N GLU A 443 -1.39 16.65 -5.40
CA GLU A 443 -1.73 18.07 -5.52
C GLU A 443 -1.19 18.90 -4.34
N GLN A 444 -1.38 18.43 -3.11
CA GLN A 444 -0.85 19.11 -1.92
C GLN A 444 0.69 19.05 -1.85
N MET A 445 1.30 17.95 -2.29
CA MET A 445 2.74 17.83 -2.36
C MET A 445 3.35 18.81 -3.37
N VAL A 446 2.75 18.96 -4.55
CA VAL A 446 3.16 19.93 -5.57
C VAL A 446 3.07 21.36 -5.02
N ARG A 447 1.92 21.73 -4.43
CA ARG A 447 1.76 23.06 -3.80
C ARG A 447 2.84 23.34 -2.76
N ALA A 448 3.08 22.37 -1.86
CA ALA A 448 4.12 22.50 -0.84
C ALA A 448 5.53 22.58 -1.44
N ALA A 449 5.82 21.78 -2.48
CA ALA A 449 7.08 21.80 -3.20
C ALA A 449 7.29 23.10 -3.97
N GLU A 450 6.27 23.80 -4.38
CA GLU A 450 6.31 25.15 -5.00
C GLU A 450 6.31 26.29 -3.99
N GLY A 451 6.06 26.01 -2.71
CA GLY A 451 5.93 27.03 -1.65
C GLY A 451 4.58 27.77 -1.73
N ARG A 452 3.59 27.20 -2.39
CA ARG A 452 2.21 27.69 -2.39
C ARG A 452 1.46 27.10 -1.18
N THR A 453 0.77 27.91 -0.44
CA THR A 453 -0.08 27.52 0.69
C THR A 453 -1.52 27.29 0.23
#